data_0e0598920f810c614b8b2d6dfd2f0258
#
_entry.id   0e0598920f810c614b8b2d6dfd2f0258
#
_cell.length_a   1.000
_cell.length_b   1.000
_cell.length_c   1.000
_cell.angle_alpha   90.00
_cell.angle_beta   90.00
_cell.angle_gamma   90.00
#
_symmetry.space_group_name_H-M   'P 1'
#
loop_
_entity.id
_entity.type
_entity.pdbx_description
1 polymer ?
#
loop_
_entity_poly.entity_id
_entity_poly.type
_entity_poly.pdbx_seq_one_letter_code
_entity_poly.pdbx_strand_id
1 'polypeptide(L)'
;IGTNDLAAGVTPDEIVANVAKLIDRFQNESRWTKIYVQSILPVNGKDFSKFQNHYAHSHLIVPTNKKLEALCDEKEVTYLDVWGALADHDGKLDKRYTNDGLHLMGEGYLVWRDAIKYHVK
;
A
#
# COMPACT_ATOMS: atom_id res chain seq x y z
N ILE A 1 1.51 1.42 5.11
CA ILE A 1 2.30 2.65 5.01
C ILE A 1 1.82 3.46 3.81
N GLY A 2 1.86 4.76 3.91
CA GLY A 2 1.60 5.67 2.80
C GLY A 2 0.24 6.32 2.83
N THR A 3 -0.82 5.64 3.25
CA THR A 3 -2.16 6.24 3.32
C THR A 3 -2.19 7.44 4.27
N ASN A 4 -1.58 7.30 5.45
CA ASN A 4 -1.48 8.39 6.41
C ASN A 4 -0.61 9.53 5.88
N ASP A 5 0.48 9.20 5.19
CA ASP A 5 1.37 10.19 4.59
C ASP A 5 0.65 11.01 3.52
N LEU A 6 -0.10 10.35 2.63
CA LEU A 6 -0.91 11.03 1.61
C LEU A 6 -1.96 11.92 2.26
N ALA A 7 -2.65 11.45 3.29
CA ALA A 7 -3.64 12.23 4.01
C ALA A 7 -3.03 13.45 4.72
N ALA A 8 -1.76 13.36 5.12
CA ALA A 8 -1.02 14.45 5.74
C ALA A 8 -0.39 15.42 4.72
N GLY A 9 -0.58 15.18 3.43
CA GLY A 9 -0.08 16.05 2.37
C GLY A 9 1.32 15.71 1.85
N VAL A 10 1.89 14.57 2.27
CA VAL A 10 3.16 14.09 1.72
C VAL A 10 2.92 13.69 0.27
N THR A 11 3.77 14.15 -0.65
CA THR A 11 3.57 13.87 -2.08
C THR A 11 3.95 12.43 -2.43
N PRO A 12 3.40 11.87 -3.53
CA PRO A 12 3.84 10.57 -4.03
C PRO A 12 5.35 10.47 -4.23
N ASP A 13 5.98 11.50 -4.79
CA ASP A 13 7.42 11.50 -5.02
C ASP A 13 8.22 11.47 -3.72
N GLU A 14 7.76 12.16 -2.69
CA GLU A 14 8.39 12.13 -1.36
C GLU A 14 8.27 10.75 -0.71
N ILE A 15 7.11 10.11 -0.84
CA ILE A 15 6.90 8.73 -0.34
C ILE A 15 7.88 7.78 -1.01
N VAL A 16 7.96 7.84 -2.34
CA VAL A 16 8.84 6.97 -3.12
C VAL A 16 10.30 7.22 -2.77
N ALA A 17 10.72 8.48 -2.61
CA ALA A 17 12.08 8.83 -2.19
C ALA A 17 12.41 8.27 -0.80
N ASN A 18 11.46 8.33 0.13
CA ASN A 18 11.65 7.79 1.47
C ASN A 18 11.78 6.27 1.46
N VAL A 19 10.96 5.59 0.66
CA VAL A 19 11.05 4.13 0.50
C VAL A 19 12.39 3.75 -0.14
N ALA A 20 12.85 4.49 -1.15
CA ALA A 20 14.14 4.26 -1.78
C ALA A 20 15.29 4.34 -0.77
N LYS A 21 15.27 5.33 0.12
CA LYS A 21 16.28 5.47 1.19
C LYS A 21 16.27 4.27 2.13
N LEU A 22 15.08 3.80 2.50
CA LEU A 22 14.96 2.62 3.36
C LEU A 22 15.51 1.36 2.68
N ILE A 23 15.19 1.16 1.42
CA ILE A 23 15.70 0.02 0.65
C ILE A 23 17.24 0.07 0.59
N ASP A 24 17.79 1.22 0.22
CA ASP A 24 19.25 1.38 0.13
C ASP A 24 19.93 1.11 1.47
N ARG A 25 19.35 1.59 2.55
CA ARG A 25 19.86 1.35 3.90
C ARG A 25 19.86 -0.13 4.26
N PHE A 26 18.74 -0.83 4.04
CA PHE A 26 18.65 -2.26 4.32
C PHE A 26 19.60 -3.07 3.44
N GLN A 27 19.75 -2.72 2.17
CA GLN A 27 20.68 -3.41 1.26
C GLN A 27 22.13 -3.22 1.68
N ASN A 28 22.49 -2.05 2.20
CA ASN A 28 23.84 -1.78 2.67
C ASN A 28 24.16 -2.46 4.00
N GLU A 29 23.19 -2.52 4.91
CA GLU A 29 23.38 -3.09 6.25
C GLU A 29 23.22 -4.61 6.26
N SER A 30 22.46 -5.19 5.35
CA SER A 30 22.18 -6.62 5.32
C SER A 30 21.91 -7.11 3.89
N ARG A 31 22.96 -7.46 3.17
CA ARG A 31 22.89 -7.91 1.77
C ARG A 31 22.06 -9.19 1.56
N TRP A 32 21.86 -9.96 2.60
CA TRP A 32 21.14 -11.23 2.53
C TRP A 32 19.66 -11.12 2.92
N THR A 33 19.23 -9.96 3.38
CA THR A 33 17.84 -9.72 3.73
C THR A 33 16.99 -9.53 2.48
N LYS A 34 15.95 -10.34 2.35
CA LYS A 34 14.95 -10.16 1.29
C LYS A 34 14.05 -8.99 1.68
N ILE A 35 13.82 -8.09 0.73
CA ILE A 35 13.00 -6.91 0.95
C ILE A 35 11.72 -7.04 0.12
N TYR A 36 10.59 -6.81 0.77
CA TYR A 36 9.27 -6.79 0.14
C TYR A 36 8.65 -5.43 0.38
N VAL A 37 8.16 -4.80 -0.68
CA VAL A 37 7.44 -3.53 -0.59
C VAL A 37 5.98 -3.79 -0.93
N GLN A 38 5.10 -3.56 0.04
CA GLN A 38 3.67 -3.74 -0.16
C GLN A 38 3.07 -2.46 -0.73
N SER A 39 2.14 -2.60 -1.67
CA SER A 39 1.37 -1.48 -2.20
C SER A 39 0.60 -0.78 -1.09
N ILE A 40 0.31 0.51 -1.27
CA ILE A 40 -0.64 1.24 -0.43
C ILE A 40 -2.02 0.63 -0.66
N LEU A 41 -2.79 0.42 0.41
CA LEU A 41 -4.11 -0.19 0.36
C LEU A 41 -5.16 0.81 -0.12
N PRO A 42 -6.27 0.34 -0.72
CA PRO A 42 -7.37 1.22 -1.08
C PRO A 42 -8.10 1.72 0.18
N VAL A 43 -8.86 2.80 0.04
CA VAL A 43 -9.72 3.34 1.08
C VAL A 43 -11.14 3.52 0.54
N ASN A 44 -12.14 3.59 1.41
CA ASN A 44 -13.53 3.76 1.02
C ASN A 44 -14.20 4.85 1.87
N GLY A 45 -14.31 6.04 1.30
CA GLY A 45 -15.04 7.16 1.91
C GLY A 45 -16.45 7.34 1.34
N LYS A 46 -16.88 6.46 0.42
CA LYS A 46 -18.23 6.48 -0.13
C LYS A 46 -19.21 5.76 0.80
N ASP A 47 -18.86 4.56 1.23
CA ASP A 47 -19.72 3.75 2.09
C ASP A 47 -19.51 4.01 3.59
N PHE A 48 -18.45 4.73 3.95
CA PHE A 48 -18.07 5.03 5.33
C PHE A 48 -17.77 6.51 5.49
N SER A 49 -18.22 7.10 6.60
CA SER A 49 -18.07 8.54 6.87
C SER A 49 -16.77 8.90 7.58
N LYS A 50 -16.08 7.92 8.17
CA LYS A 50 -14.80 8.14 8.85
C LYS A 50 -13.66 8.31 7.83
N PHE A 51 -12.60 8.96 8.26
CA PHE A 51 -11.36 9.09 7.46
C PHE A 51 -11.57 9.77 6.10
N GLN A 52 -12.44 10.80 6.06
CA GLN A 52 -12.71 11.53 4.82
C GLN A 52 -11.47 12.22 4.25
N ASN A 53 -10.53 12.63 5.11
CA ASN A 53 -9.26 13.20 4.65
C ASN A 53 -8.40 12.17 3.92
N HIS A 54 -8.38 10.93 4.41
CA HIS A 54 -7.72 9.82 3.70
C HIS A 54 -8.38 9.56 2.36
N TYR A 55 -9.70 9.56 2.33
CA TYR A 55 -10.46 9.35 1.09
C TYR A 55 -10.23 10.48 0.09
N ALA A 56 -10.18 11.74 0.54
CA ALA A 56 -9.93 12.89 -0.31
C ALA A 56 -8.58 12.80 -1.05
N HIS A 57 -7.60 12.12 -0.46
CA HIS A 57 -6.27 11.91 -1.05
C HIS A 57 -6.11 10.53 -1.71
N SER A 58 -7.17 9.72 -1.75
CA SER A 58 -7.13 8.35 -2.26
C SER A 58 -6.81 8.27 -3.76
N HIS A 59 -7.12 9.31 -4.52
CA HIS A 59 -6.79 9.39 -5.94
C HIS A 59 -5.27 9.32 -6.20
N LEU A 60 -4.46 9.57 -5.18
CA LEU A 60 -2.99 9.49 -5.27
C LEU A 60 -2.45 8.08 -5.02
N ILE A 61 -3.28 7.16 -4.53
CA ILE A 61 -2.84 5.81 -4.16
C ILE A 61 -2.32 5.03 -5.37
N VAL A 62 -3.13 4.90 -6.42
CA VAL A 62 -2.73 4.14 -7.61
C VAL A 62 -1.50 4.74 -8.30
N PRO A 63 -1.43 6.05 -8.53
CA PRO A 63 -0.20 6.65 -9.06
C PRO A 63 1.03 6.40 -8.20
N THR A 64 0.89 6.49 -6.87
CA THR A 64 1.99 6.21 -5.94
C THR A 64 2.41 4.75 -6.01
N ASN A 65 1.44 3.82 -6.05
CA ASN A 65 1.72 2.39 -6.17
C ASN A 65 2.48 2.06 -7.47
N LYS A 66 2.13 2.71 -8.58
CA LYS A 66 2.87 2.53 -9.84
C LYS A 66 4.33 2.97 -9.71
N LYS A 67 4.57 4.07 -9.02
CA LYS A 67 5.93 4.56 -8.75
C LYS A 67 6.69 3.62 -7.82
N LEU A 68 6.03 3.06 -6.80
CA LEU A 68 6.64 2.08 -5.90
C LEU A 68 7.01 0.80 -6.64
N GLU A 69 6.14 0.33 -7.53
CA GLU A 69 6.42 -0.87 -8.34
C GLU A 69 7.65 -0.64 -9.23
N ALA A 70 7.72 0.50 -9.90
CA ALA A 70 8.87 0.86 -10.73
C ALA A 70 10.17 0.97 -9.90
N LEU A 71 10.08 1.53 -8.69
CA LEU A 71 11.21 1.59 -7.77
C LEU A 71 11.70 0.20 -7.38
N CYS A 72 10.77 -0.71 -7.08
CA CYS A 72 11.12 -2.09 -6.71
C CYS A 72 11.84 -2.81 -7.85
N ASP A 73 11.40 -2.60 -9.08
CA ASP A 73 12.03 -3.15 -10.26
C ASP A 73 13.46 -2.60 -10.40
N GLU A 74 13.64 -1.30 -10.26
CA GLU A 74 14.96 -0.65 -10.32
C GLU A 74 15.90 -1.15 -9.22
N LYS A 75 15.39 -1.32 -8.00
CA LYS A 75 16.18 -1.75 -6.83
C LYS A 75 16.31 -3.27 -6.71
N GLU A 76 15.68 -4.01 -7.59
CA GLU A 76 15.67 -5.48 -7.57
C GLU A 76 15.11 -6.05 -6.27
N VAL A 77 14.05 -5.44 -5.76
CA VAL A 77 13.28 -5.93 -4.62
C VAL A 77 11.87 -6.30 -5.06
N THR A 78 11.18 -7.10 -4.25
CA THR A 78 9.86 -7.61 -4.61
C THR A 78 8.76 -6.64 -4.23
N TYR A 79 7.92 -6.29 -5.21
CA TYR A 79 6.70 -5.52 -4.98
C TYR A 79 5.53 -6.47 -4.76
N LEU A 80 4.72 -6.22 -3.73
CA LEU A 80 3.53 -7.01 -3.42
C LEU A 80 2.28 -6.16 -3.70
N ASP A 81 1.54 -6.52 -4.74
CA ASP A 81 0.28 -5.85 -5.06
C ASP A 81 -0.85 -6.39 -4.18
N VAL A 82 -1.12 -5.72 -3.09
CA VAL A 82 -2.24 -6.03 -2.20
C VAL A 82 -3.45 -5.15 -2.51
N TRP A 83 -3.21 -3.99 -3.14
CA TRP A 83 -4.30 -3.07 -3.54
C TRP A 83 -5.33 -3.80 -4.42
N GLY A 84 -4.87 -4.49 -5.44
CA GLY A 84 -5.76 -5.20 -6.36
C GLY A 84 -6.61 -6.28 -5.71
N ALA A 85 -6.07 -6.94 -4.67
CA ALA A 85 -6.79 -7.97 -3.94
C ALA A 85 -7.92 -7.42 -3.05
N LEU A 86 -7.79 -6.17 -2.59
CA LEU A 86 -8.70 -5.56 -1.63
C LEU A 86 -9.63 -4.50 -2.24
N ALA A 87 -9.33 -4.02 -3.44
CA ALA A 87 -10.14 -3.01 -4.11
C ALA A 87 -11.41 -3.63 -4.74
N ASP A 88 -12.51 -2.89 -4.67
CA ASP A 88 -13.70 -3.24 -5.41
C ASP A 88 -13.60 -2.77 -6.87
N HIS A 89 -14.67 -2.96 -7.67
CA HIS A 89 -14.67 -2.58 -9.08
C HIS A 89 -14.55 -1.06 -9.31
N ASP A 90 -14.81 -0.25 -8.28
CA ASP A 90 -14.65 1.21 -8.34
C ASP A 90 -13.29 1.68 -7.81
N GLY A 91 -12.40 0.77 -7.45
CA GLY A 91 -11.08 1.09 -6.90
C GLY A 91 -11.09 1.52 -5.44
N LYS A 92 -12.17 1.22 -4.71
CA LYS A 92 -12.29 1.52 -3.29
C LYS A 92 -12.05 0.26 -2.47
N LEU A 93 -11.67 0.42 -1.21
CA LEU A 93 -11.59 -0.72 -0.29
C LEU A 93 -12.96 -1.38 -0.21
N ASP A 94 -13.01 -2.65 -0.57
CA ASP A 94 -14.26 -3.41 -0.59
C ASP A 94 -14.88 -3.41 0.81
N LYS A 95 -16.15 -3.03 0.90
CA LYS A 95 -16.86 -2.90 2.18
C LYS A 95 -16.95 -4.20 2.98
N ARG A 96 -16.75 -5.35 2.33
CA ARG A 96 -16.69 -6.65 3.02
C ARG A 96 -15.46 -6.80 3.90
N TYR A 97 -14.41 -6.02 3.64
CA TYR A 97 -13.10 -6.16 4.26
C TYR A 97 -12.78 -5.11 5.31
N THR A 98 -13.73 -4.21 5.57
CA THR A 98 -13.52 -3.08 6.47
C THR A 98 -14.82 -2.71 7.19
N ASN A 99 -14.69 -2.04 8.33
CA ASN A 99 -15.84 -1.46 9.04
C ASN A 99 -15.76 0.07 9.19
N ASP A 100 -14.68 0.68 8.74
CA ASP A 100 -14.49 2.13 8.83
C ASP A 100 -13.99 2.77 7.53
N GLY A 101 -13.74 1.97 6.50
CA GLY A 101 -13.25 2.44 5.20
C GLY A 101 -11.75 2.60 5.09
N LEU A 102 -10.98 2.31 6.14
CA LEU A 102 -9.53 2.44 6.17
C LEU A 102 -8.82 1.18 6.67
N HIS A 103 -9.25 0.63 7.80
CA HIS A 103 -8.61 -0.52 8.43
C HIS A 103 -9.25 -1.83 7.97
N LEU A 104 -8.42 -2.87 7.82
CA LEU A 104 -8.90 -4.20 7.48
C LEU A 104 -9.55 -4.88 8.68
N MET A 105 -10.61 -5.65 8.43
CA MET A 105 -11.33 -6.43 9.42
C MET A 105 -11.62 -7.83 8.88
N GLY A 106 -11.63 -8.84 9.75
CA GLY A 106 -12.08 -10.18 9.42
C GLY A 106 -11.55 -10.73 8.10
N GLU A 107 -12.44 -10.87 7.12
CA GLU A 107 -12.08 -11.38 5.78
C GLU A 107 -11.02 -10.55 5.09
N GLY A 108 -10.94 -9.24 5.35
CA GLY A 108 -9.92 -8.37 4.78
C GLY A 108 -8.51 -8.82 5.15
N TYR A 109 -8.29 -9.21 6.39
CA TYR A 109 -7.01 -9.76 6.83
C TYR A 109 -6.69 -11.10 6.14
N LEU A 110 -7.70 -11.94 5.93
CA LEU A 110 -7.51 -13.22 5.24
C LEU A 110 -7.12 -13.01 3.77
N VAL A 111 -7.76 -12.05 3.11
CA VAL A 111 -7.44 -11.68 1.72
C VAL A 111 -6.02 -11.12 1.65
N TRP A 112 -5.65 -10.23 2.58
CA TRP A 112 -4.30 -9.69 2.66
C TRP A 112 -3.27 -10.80 2.87
N ARG A 113 -3.52 -11.69 3.82
CA ARG A 113 -2.64 -12.84 4.08
C ARG A 113 -2.45 -13.69 2.83
N ASP A 114 -3.54 -14.02 2.14
CA ASP A 114 -3.49 -14.85 0.94
C ASP A 114 -2.73 -14.16 -0.20
N ALA A 115 -2.82 -12.85 -0.30
CA ALA A 115 -2.10 -12.09 -1.32
C ALA A 115 -0.59 -12.13 -1.15
N ILE A 116 -0.10 -12.28 0.07
CA ILE A 116 1.35 -12.23 0.37
C ILE A 116 1.98 -13.59 0.71
N LYS A 117 1.19 -14.60 1.10
CA LYS A 117 1.73 -15.83 1.70
C LYS A 117 2.69 -16.63 0.82
N TYR A 118 2.57 -16.54 -0.49
CA TYR A 118 3.45 -17.24 -1.42
C TYR A 118 4.77 -16.51 -1.68
N HIS A 119 4.84 -15.26 -1.31
CA HIS A 119 6.01 -14.40 -1.52
C HIS A 119 6.87 -14.28 -0.26
N VAL A 120 6.21 -14.18 0.88
CA VAL A 120 6.89 -14.03 2.19
C VAL A 120 7.00 -15.41 2.83
N LYS A 121 8.20 -15.94 2.84
CA LYS A 121 8.49 -17.26 3.43
C LYS A 121 9.43 -17.13 4.62
#